data_4d0203b65bae939e879c3f3f90fef0d2
#
_entry.id   4d0203b65bae939e879c3f3f90fef0d2
#
_cell.length_a   1.000
_cell.length_b   1.000
_cell.length_c   1.000
_cell.angle_alpha   90.00
_cell.angle_beta   90.00
_cell.angle_gamma   90.00
#
_symmetry.space_group_name_H-M   'P 1'
#
loop_
_entity.id
_entity.type
_entity.pdbx_description
1 polymer ?
#
loop_
_entity_poly.entity_id
_entity_poly.type
_entity_poly.pdbx_seq_one_letter_code
_entity_poly.pdbx_strand_id
1 'polypeptide(L)'
;MYFGRLNEQNGGIVMELRVLRYFLEAAREENITKAAAYLHISQPTLSKQLKDLEQELGKKLFVRSNYSIKLTDEGMLLRKRAEDILEMVDKTTDEFKSLGKVTGGDVYIGCAESHLVKHLAQVIMDFKQQYPGLRYHIHSGNTQQVTERLDRGLLDMAVIVEPPNLTHYNYIAIPGVDSWGLLMRQDHPLAKKSHITANDLMGIELICSDQSMKADIPRWCGEKADALNYVGSANLFYNGSVFVKEGLGCMLTFDHLADTSTDSGLCFRPLYPVLENKMYIIWKKYQVFTPIAELLIQALLEKAG
;
A
#
# COMPACT_ATOMS: atom_id res chain seq x y z
N MET A 1 13.14 -21.92 30.83
CA MET A 1 14.24 -22.89 30.61
C MET A 1 13.72 -24.13 29.85
N TYR A 2 13.05 -23.95 28.67
CA TYR A 2 12.45 -25.07 27.89
C TYR A 2 12.58 -24.93 26.35
N PHE A 3 13.42 -24.02 25.85
CA PHE A 3 13.64 -23.83 24.41
C PHE A 3 15.00 -24.35 23.89
N GLY A 4 15.73 -25.10 24.71
CA GLY A 4 17.11 -25.50 24.38
C GLY A 4 17.32 -26.93 23.88
N ARG A 5 16.30 -27.76 23.62
CA ARG A 5 16.51 -29.18 23.26
C ARG A 5 15.66 -29.75 22.11
N LEU A 6 15.10 -28.93 21.24
CA LEU A 6 14.38 -29.44 20.05
C LEU A 6 15.23 -29.43 18.75
N ASN A 7 16.52 -29.12 18.82
CA ASN A 7 17.32 -28.77 17.64
C ASN A 7 18.38 -29.79 17.20
N GLU A 8 18.43 -30.99 17.76
CA GLU A 8 19.49 -31.94 17.37
C GLU A 8 19.08 -33.14 16.51
N GLN A 9 17.79 -33.27 16.09
CA GLN A 9 17.38 -34.43 15.32
C GLN A 9 16.61 -34.17 14.02
N ASN A 10 16.25 -32.93 13.70
CA ASN A 10 15.75 -32.57 12.37
C ASN A 10 16.46 -31.29 11.95
N GLY A 11 17.32 -31.31 10.95
CA GLY A 11 18.04 -30.13 10.40
C GLY A 11 17.10 -29.06 9.82
N GLY A 12 16.15 -28.58 10.62
CA GLY A 12 15.21 -27.52 10.30
C GLY A 12 15.90 -26.15 10.37
N ILE A 13 15.66 -25.32 9.40
CA ILE A 13 16.06 -23.91 9.38
C ILE A 13 15.45 -23.20 10.61
N VAL A 14 16.29 -22.65 11.48
CA VAL A 14 15.86 -21.84 12.63
C VAL A 14 16.27 -20.40 12.39
N MET A 15 15.38 -19.66 11.75
CA MET A 15 15.59 -18.24 11.46
C MET A 15 15.16 -17.38 12.67
N GLU A 16 16.11 -16.78 13.37
CA GLU A 16 15.81 -15.90 14.51
C GLU A 16 15.38 -14.50 14.04
N LEU A 17 14.32 -13.95 14.64
CA LEU A 17 13.83 -12.60 14.35
C LEU A 17 14.91 -11.52 14.52
N ARG A 18 15.77 -11.68 15.50
CA ARG A 18 16.91 -10.79 15.73
C ARG A 18 17.88 -10.79 14.53
N VAL A 19 18.15 -11.96 13.94
CA VAL A 19 19.04 -12.09 12.79
C VAL A 19 18.42 -11.48 11.55
N LEU A 20 17.10 -11.53 11.38
CA LEU A 20 16.39 -10.79 10.33
C LEU A 20 16.56 -9.28 10.47
N ARG A 21 16.48 -8.73 11.70
CA ARG A 21 16.76 -7.30 11.95
C ARG A 21 18.21 -6.94 11.58
N TYR A 22 19.17 -7.81 11.93
CA TYR A 22 20.58 -7.63 11.57
C TYR A 22 20.79 -7.64 10.05
N PHE A 23 20.12 -8.56 9.37
CA PHE A 23 20.17 -8.66 7.91
C PHE A 23 19.61 -7.40 7.22
N LEU A 24 18.44 -6.92 7.65
CA LEU A 24 17.83 -5.71 7.10
C LEU A 24 18.70 -4.47 7.33
N GLU A 25 19.30 -4.35 8.51
CA GLU A 25 20.20 -3.23 8.81
C GLU A 25 21.47 -3.28 7.95
N ALA A 26 22.06 -4.47 7.77
CA ALA A 26 23.23 -4.65 6.90
C ALA A 26 22.88 -4.32 5.43
N ALA A 27 21.68 -4.68 4.99
CA ALA A 27 21.18 -4.37 3.65
C ALA A 27 20.93 -2.86 3.45
N ARG A 28 20.47 -2.16 4.49
CA ARG A 28 20.23 -0.71 4.46
C ARG A 28 21.53 0.09 4.38
N GLU A 29 22.50 -0.27 5.22
CA GLU A 29 23.77 0.46 5.33
C GLU A 29 24.76 0.11 4.23
N GLU A 30 24.52 -0.97 3.47
CA GLU A 30 25.45 -1.54 2.47
C GLU A 30 26.90 -1.69 3.00
N ASN A 31 27.07 -1.69 4.34
CA ASN A 31 28.32 -1.73 5.03
C ASN A 31 28.19 -2.39 6.40
N ILE A 32 28.88 -3.54 6.58
CA ILE A 32 28.77 -4.33 7.81
C ILE A 32 29.25 -3.56 9.06
N THR A 33 30.30 -2.72 8.92
CA THR A 33 30.83 -1.96 10.06
C THR A 33 29.86 -0.88 10.51
N LYS A 34 29.24 -0.14 9.57
CA LYS A 34 28.23 0.87 9.90
C LYS A 34 26.98 0.22 10.52
N ALA A 35 26.50 -0.87 9.93
CA ALA A 35 25.36 -1.62 10.44
C ALA A 35 25.63 -2.15 11.86
N ALA A 36 26.80 -2.70 12.13
CA ALA A 36 27.20 -3.17 13.45
C ALA A 36 27.23 -2.02 14.49
N ALA A 37 27.74 -0.86 14.09
CA ALA A 37 27.74 0.33 14.96
C ALA A 37 26.31 0.80 15.27
N TYR A 38 25.43 0.85 14.28
CA TYR A 38 24.00 1.19 14.47
C TYR A 38 23.28 0.20 15.40
N LEU A 39 23.59 -1.10 15.25
CA LEU A 39 23.00 -2.18 16.06
C LEU A 39 23.66 -2.31 17.46
N HIS A 40 24.66 -1.49 17.78
CA HIS A 40 25.43 -1.55 19.03
C HIS A 40 26.06 -2.94 19.31
N ILE A 41 26.55 -3.61 18.24
CA ILE A 41 27.27 -4.88 18.34
C ILE A 41 28.63 -4.81 17.63
N SER A 42 29.49 -5.79 17.89
CA SER A 42 30.77 -5.85 17.19
C SER A 42 30.62 -6.30 15.72
N GLN A 43 31.43 -5.73 14.82
CA GLN A 43 31.43 -6.15 13.41
C GLN A 43 31.67 -7.65 13.21
N PRO A 44 32.58 -8.33 13.96
CA PRO A 44 32.73 -9.77 13.85
C PRO A 44 31.48 -10.55 14.22
N THR A 45 30.73 -10.09 15.24
CA THR A 45 29.44 -10.68 15.66
C THR A 45 28.43 -10.59 14.53
N LEU A 46 28.22 -9.39 13.97
CA LEU A 46 27.30 -9.21 12.85
C LEU A 46 27.68 -10.06 11.64
N SER A 47 28.98 -10.03 11.27
CA SER A 47 29.48 -10.81 10.13
C SER A 47 29.27 -12.31 10.32
N LYS A 48 29.44 -12.84 11.54
CA LYS A 48 29.17 -14.23 11.87
C LYS A 48 27.69 -14.57 11.73
N GLN A 49 26.80 -13.78 12.34
CA GLN A 49 25.35 -14.00 12.29
C GLN A 49 24.82 -14.00 10.85
N LEU A 50 25.32 -13.11 10.00
CA LEU A 50 24.92 -13.07 8.57
C LEU A 50 25.47 -14.29 7.80
N LYS A 51 26.65 -14.78 8.12
CA LYS A 51 27.18 -16.01 7.51
C LYS A 51 26.40 -17.24 7.97
N ASP A 52 26.06 -17.31 9.25
CA ASP A 52 25.26 -18.42 9.78
C ASP A 52 23.88 -18.45 9.10
N LEU A 53 23.22 -17.29 8.91
CA LEU A 53 21.97 -17.16 8.15
C LEU A 53 22.13 -17.62 6.69
N GLU A 54 23.21 -17.23 6.00
CA GLU A 54 23.51 -17.69 4.64
C GLU A 54 23.70 -19.21 4.59
N GLN A 55 24.31 -19.80 5.60
CA GLN A 55 24.50 -21.26 5.70
C GLN A 55 23.17 -21.98 5.96
N GLU A 56 22.34 -21.49 6.88
CA GLU A 56 21.02 -22.04 7.17
C GLU A 56 20.10 -22.05 5.94
N LEU A 57 20.12 -20.96 5.16
CA LEU A 57 19.32 -20.84 3.94
C LEU A 57 19.97 -21.53 2.71
N GLY A 58 21.24 -21.94 2.81
CA GLY A 58 21.98 -22.54 1.70
C GLY A 58 22.19 -21.60 0.51
N LYS A 59 22.09 -20.28 0.75
CA LYS A 59 22.16 -19.23 -0.28
C LYS A 59 23.02 -18.07 0.16
N LYS A 60 23.73 -17.44 -0.78
CA LYS A 60 24.39 -16.17 -0.54
C LYS A 60 23.36 -15.05 -0.61
N LEU A 61 23.35 -14.22 0.41
CA LEU A 61 22.46 -13.06 0.51
C LEU A 61 23.14 -11.76 0.13
N PHE A 62 24.50 -11.74 0.24
CA PHE A 62 25.31 -10.58 -0.09
C PHE A 62 26.45 -10.93 -1.04
N VAL A 63 26.66 -10.06 -2.00
CA VAL A 63 27.93 -9.93 -2.74
C VAL A 63 28.81 -8.97 -1.94
N ARG A 64 30.01 -9.42 -1.57
CA ARG A 64 30.96 -8.64 -0.74
C ARG A 64 32.06 -8.06 -1.60
N SER A 65 32.34 -6.78 -1.44
CA SER A 65 33.52 -6.10 -1.95
C SER A 65 34.40 -5.59 -0.78
N ASN A 66 35.54 -5.00 -1.10
CA ASN A 66 36.46 -4.51 -0.04
C ASN A 66 35.86 -3.41 0.83
N TYR A 67 34.85 -2.67 0.33
CA TYR A 67 34.31 -1.49 1.02
C TYR A 67 32.80 -1.51 1.19
N SER A 68 32.07 -2.44 0.55
CA SER A 68 30.62 -2.48 0.55
C SER A 68 30.09 -3.90 0.41
N ILE A 69 28.84 -4.07 0.77
CA ILE A 69 28.05 -5.27 0.49
C ILE A 69 26.82 -4.87 -0.32
N LYS A 70 26.39 -5.73 -1.23
CA LYS A 70 25.13 -5.55 -2.00
C LYS A 70 24.32 -6.81 -1.92
N LEU A 71 22.99 -6.69 -1.94
CA LEU A 71 22.11 -7.85 -1.96
C LEU A 71 22.26 -8.64 -3.26
N THR A 72 22.19 -9.96 -3.16
CA THR A 72 21.90 -10.87 -4.27
C THR A 72 20.40 -10.88 -4.59
N ASP A 73 19.97 -11.57 -5.63
CA ASP A 73 18.54 -11.78 -5.91
C ASP A 73 17.85 -12.51 -4.75
N GLU A 74 18.51 -13.51 -4.16
CA GLU A 74 18.03 -14.20 -2.96
C GLU A 74 18.00 -13.27 -1.74
N GLY A 75 18.98 -12.37 -1.63
CA GLY A 75 19.00 -11.32 -0.60
C GLY A 75 17.85 -10.34 -0.78
N MET A 76 17.51 -9.93 -1.98
CA MET A 76 16.35 -9.08 -2.27
C MET A 76 15.03 -9.78 -1.92
N LEU A 77 14.92 -11.08 -2.23
CA LEU A 77 13.76 -11.88 -1.82
C LEU A 77 13.64 -11.94 -0.30
N LEU A 78 14.75 -12.25 0.39
CA LEU A 78 14.75 -12.32 1.85
C LEU A 78 14.42 -10.95 2.47
N ARG A 79 14.93 -9.85 1.93
CA ARG A 79 14.62 -8.50 2.41
C ARG A 79 13.11 -8.26 2.46
N LYS A 80 12.42 -8.51 1.33
CA LYS A 80 10.97 -8.36 1.26
C LYS A 80 10.25 -9.22 2.31
N ARG A 81 10.68 -10.48 2.48
CA ARG A 81 10.07 -11.40 3.45
C ARG A 81 10.38 -11.05 4.90
N ALA A 82 11.61 -10.60 5.17
CA ALA A 82 12.02 -10.19 6.50
C ALA A 82 11.27 -8.93 6.98
N GLU A 83 11.03 -7.97 6.08
CA GLU A 83 10.19 -6.81 6.35
C GLU A 83 8.76 -7.23 6.72
N ASP A 84 8.13 -8.10 5.92
CA ASP A 84 6.78 -8.63 6.20
C ASP A 84 6.70 -9.38 7.54
N ILE A 85 7.69 -10.25 7.84
CA ILE A 85 7.74 -11.04 9.08
C ILE A 85 7.87 -10.13 10.31
N LEU A 86 8.78 -9.17 10.26
CA LEU A 86 9.02 -8.28 11.40
C LEU A 86 7.83 -7.34 11.64
N GLU A 87 7.19 -6.84 10.57
CA GLU A 87 5.97 -6.06 10.67
C GLU A 87 4.83 -6.86 11.34
N MET A 88 4.68 -8.15 10.96
CA MET A 88 3.70 -9.04 11.58
C MET A 88 4.00 -9.28 13.07
N VAL A 89 5.27 -9.45 13.44
CA VAL A 89 5.67 -9.62 14.85
C VAL A 89 5.36 -8.37 15.66
N ASP A 90 5.67 -7.18 15.11
CA ASP A 90 5.42 -5.91 15.78
C ASP A 90 3.90 -5.70 15.94
N LYS A 91 3.09 -5.95 14.89
CA LYS A 91 1.63 -5.93 14.96
C LYS A 91 1.09 -6.90 16.03
N THR A 92 1.52 -8.16 16.00
CA THR A 92 1.10 -9.16 16.99
C THR A 92 1.42 -8.72 18.41
N THR A 93 2.61 -8.15 18.62
CA THR A 93 3.02 -7.65 19.94
C THR A 93 2.10 -6.54 20.45
N ASP A 94 1.71 -5.61 19.55
CA ASP A 94 0.83 -4.50 19.88
C ASP A 94 -0.62 -4.97 20.12
N GLU A 95 -1.09 -5.97 19.36
CA GLU A 95 -2.37 -6.64 19.61
C GLU A 95 -2.43 -7.22 21.04
N PHE A 96 -1.41 -7.97 21.44
CA PHE A 96 -1.34 -8.55 22.78
C PHE A 96 -1.28 -7.50 23.90
N LYS A 97 -0.61 -6.35 23.70
CA LYS A 97 -0.60 -5.24 24.65
C LYS A 97 -2.00 -4.62 24.82
N SER A 98 -2.84 -4.69 23.82
CA SER A 98 -4.21 -4.12 23.83
C SER A 98 -5.26 -5.07 24.42
N LEU A 99 -4.96 -6.36 24.60
CA LEU A 99 -5.85 -7.32 25.20
C LEU A 99 -6.13 -6.97 26.68
N GLY A 100 -7.38 -6.64 27.01
CA GLY A 100 -7.82 -6.45 28.39
C GLY A 100 -8.46 -5.11 28.74
N LYS A 101 -8.37 -4.09 27.88
CA LYS A 101 -9.11 -2.82 28.05
C LYS A 101 -9.57 -2.31 26.69
N VAL A 102 -10.86 -2.42 26.40
CA VAL A 102 -11.47 -1.90 25.18
C VAL A 102 -11.65 -0.37 25.28
N THR A 103 -10.59 0.34 25.58
CA THR A 103 -10.58 1.83 25.59
C THR A 103 -9.84 2.41 24.38
N GLY A 104 -9.19 1.54 23.59
CA GLY A 104 -8.39 1.92 22.43
C GLY A 104 -7.56 0.75 21.90
N GLY A 105 -6.66 1.05 21.00
CA GLY A 105 -5.76 0.10 20.33
C GLY A 105 -5.42 0.55 18.93
N ASP A 106 -4.67 -0.26 18.21
CA ASP A 106 -4.24 0.01 16.84
C ASP A 106 -5.16 -0.66 15.84
N VAL A 107 -5.48 0.05 14.75
CA VAL A 107 -6.22 -0.48 13.59
C VAL A 107 -5.44 -0.11 12.33
N TYR A 108 -5.15 -1.11 11.50
CA TYR A 108 -4.36 -0.98 10.28
C TYR A 108 -5.25 -1.06 9.05
N ILE A 109 -5.27 0.01 8.26
CA ILE A 109 -6.22 0.19 7.16
C ILE A 109 -5.46 0.44 5.87
N GLY A 110 -5.67 -0.41 4.85
CA GLY A 110 -5.21 -0.13 3.49
C GLY A 110 -6.17 0.83 2.79
N CYS A 111 -5.66 1.79 2.02
CA CYS A 111 -6.51 2.72 1.30
C CYS A 111 -6.03 2.92 -0.14
N ALA A 112 -6.87 2.56 -1.11
CA ALA A 112 -6.80 3.16 -2.43
C ALA A 112 -7.19 4.64 -2.35
N GLU A 113 -6.56 5.48 -3.18
CA GLU A 113 -6.84 6.92 -3.16
C GLU A 113 -8.20 7.22 -3.79
N SER A 114 -9.06 7.88 -3.02
CA SER A 114 -10.38 8.35 -3.41
C SER A 114 -10.85 9.42 -2.44
N HIS A 115 -11.62 10.38 -2.92
CA HIS A 115 -12.29 11.34 -2.04
C HIS A 115 -13.38 10.68 -1.17
N LEU A 116 -13.89 9.51 -1.56
CA LEU A 116 -14.89 8.75 -0.80
C LEU A 116 -14.34 8.18 0.52
N VAL A 117 -13.01 8.13 0.70
CA VAL A 117 -12.38 7.79 1.99
C VAL A 117 -12.85 8.72 3.12
N LYS A 118 -13.40 9.90 2.80
CA LYS A 118 -14.06 10.79 3.77
C LYS A 118 -15.13 10.09 4.61
N HIS A 119 -15.85 9.11 4.06
CA HIS A 119 -16.88 8.36 4.80
C HIS A 119 -16.24 7.49 5.89
N LEU A 120 -15.13 6.82 5.60
CA LEU A 120 -14.35 6.10 6.60
C LEU A 120 -13.82 7.07 7.68
N ALA A 121 -13.25 8.20 7.26
CA ALA A 121 -12.72 9.21 8.19
C ALA A 121 -13.80 9.76 9.13
N GLN A 122 -15.03 9.97 8.66
CA GLN A 122 -16.16 10.39 9.47
C GLN A 122 -16.56 9.34 10.52
N VAL A 123 -16.59 8.04 10.13
CA VAL A 123 -16.84 6.96 11.08
C VAL A 123 -15.75 6.90 12.14
N ILE A 124 -14.48 6.96 11.75
CA ILE A 124 -13.34 6.97 12.68
C ILE A 124 -13.42 8.16 13.63
N MET A 125 -13.81 9.33 13.15
CA MET A 125 -13.96 10.54 13.98
C MET A 125 -15.01 10.34 15.07
N ASP A 126 -16.20 9.82 14.72
CA ASP A 126 -17.27 9.56 15.67
C ASP A 126 -16.88 8.43 16.65
N PHE A 127 -16.28 7.36 16.12
CA PHE A 127 -15.82 6.22 16.90
C PHE A 127 -14.75 6.60 17.93
N LYS A 128 -13.87 7.53 17.59
CA LYS A 128 -12.81 8.03 18.48
C LYS A 128 -13.35 8.82 19.68
N GLN A 129 -14.57 9.36 19.61
CA GLN A 129 -15.21 9.99 20.77
C GLN A 129 -15.56 8.96 21.86
N GLN A 130 -15.92 7.73 21.46
CA GLN A 130 -16.20 6.63 22.38
C GLN A 130 -14.94 5.89 22.82
N TYR A 131 -13.95 5.82 21.92
CA TYR A 131 -12.66 5.10 22.12
C TYR A 131 -11.48 6.03 21.91
N PRO A 132 -11.19 6.95 22.85
CA PRO A 132 -10.14 7.99 22.70
C PRO A 132 -8.73 7.42 22.48
N GLY A 133 -8.48 6.20 22.96
CA GLY A 133 -7.21 5.49 22.77
C GLY A 133 -7.04 4.83 21.40
N LEU A 134 -7.98 5.00 20.46
CA LEU A 134 -7.84 4.50 19.09
C LEU A 134 -6.65 5.17 18.40
N ARG A 135 -5.76 4.34 17.86
CA ARG A 135 -4.75 4.72 16.86
C ARG A 135 -5.08 4.03 15.55
N TYR A 136 -5.10 4.77 14.46
CA TYR A 136 -5.33 4.22 13.13
C TYR A 136 -4.10 4.47 12.24
N HIS A 137 -3.75 3.46 11.45
CA HIS A 137 -2.58 3.47 10.57
C HIS A 137 -3.06 3.28 9.13
N ILE A 138 -2.84 4.31 8.29
CA ILE A 138 -3.27 4.28 6.89
C ILE A 138 -2.09 3.89 6.01
N HIS A 139 -2.26 2.82 5.25
CA HIS A 139 -1.33 2.37 4.21
C HIS A 139 -1.92 2.67 2.83
N SER A 140 -1.41 3.70 2.17
CA SER A 140 -1.84 4.04 0.81
C SER A 140 -1.24 3.07 -0.21
N GLY A 141 -2.05 2.70 -1.21
CA GLY A 141 -1.64 1.83 -2.31
C GLY A 141 -2.77 1.66 -3.31
N ASN A 142 -2.50 1.02 -4.46
CA ASN A 142 -3.57 0.61 -5.35
C ASN A 142 -4.32 -0.62 -4.78
N THR A 143 -5.43 -1.00 -5.41
CA THR A 143 -6.26 -2.15 -4.96
C THR A 143 -5.42 -3.41 -4.76
N GLN A 144 -4.53 -3.75 -5.69
CA GLN A 144 -3.69 -4.95 -5.59
C GLN A 144 -2.77 -4.89 -4.37
N GLN A 145 -2.06 -3.76 -4.17
CA GLN A 145 -1.10 -3.60 -3.08
C GLN A 145 -1.76 -3.71 -1.70
N VAL A 146 -2.92 -3.04 -1.51
CA VAL A 146 -3.61 -3.09 -0.20
C VAL A 146 -4.26 -4.45 0.04
N THR A 147 -4.77 -5.12 -1.01
CA THR A 147 -5.33 -6.46 -0.91
C THR A 147 -4.26 -7.51 -0.57
N GLU A 148 -3.09 -7.46 -1.21
CA GLU A 148 -1.96 -8.34 -0.87
C GLU A 148 -1.54 -8.20 0.60
N ARG A 149 -1.51 -6.98 1.15
CA ARG A 149 -1.19 -6.75 2.56
C ARG A 149 -2.30 -7.25 3.49
N LEU A 150 -3.57 -7.07 3.11
CA LEU A 150 -4.72 -7.59 3.83
C LEU A 150 -4.67 -9.13 3.89
N ASP A 151 -4.38 -9.79 2.77
CA ASP A 151 -4.28 -11.26 2.69
C ASP A 151 -3.16 -11.83 3.56
N ARG A 152 -2.08 -11.09 3.73
CA ARG A 152 -0.97 -11.43 4.63
C ARG A 152 -1.28 -11.15 6.11
N GLY A 153 -2.44 -10.54 6.43
CA GLY A 153 -2.82 -10.19 7.81
C GLY A 153 -2.15 -8.93 8.36
N LEU A 154 -1.43 -8.17 7.52
CA LEU A 154 -0.78 -6.91 7.91
C LEU A 154 -1.77 -5.76 8.07
N LEU A 155 -2.98 -5.91 7.51
CA LEU A 155 -4.08 -4.96 7.62
C LEU A 155 -5.30 -5.63 8.25
N ASP A 156 -6.14 -4.83 8.92
CA ASP A 156 -7.41 -5.27 9.46
C ASP A 156 -8.52 -5.15 8.42
N MET A 157 -8.47 -4.10 7.63
CA MET A 157 -9.40 -3.84 6.52
C MET A 157 -8.71 -3.05 5.41
N ALA A 158 -9.34 -2.98 4.24
CA ALA A 158 -8.86 -2.18 3.13
C ALA A 158 -10.01 -1.49 2.40
N VAL A 159 -9.78 -0.24 1.97
CA VAL A 159 -10.62 0.49 1.02
C VAL A 159 -10.07 0.24 -0.37
N ILE A 160 -10.90 -0.28 -1.25
CA ILE A 160 -10.53 -0.67 -2.62
C ILE A 160 -11.52 -0.16 -3.65
N VAL A 161 -11.02 -0.02 -4.89
CA VAL A 161 -11.84 0.32 -6.05
C VAL A 161 -12.38 -0.98 -6.65
N GLU A 162 -13.67 -1.03 -6.93
CA GLU A 162 -14.42 -2.14 -7.58
C GLU A 162 -13.65 -3.46 -7.70
N PRO A 163 -13.76 -4.35 -6.70
CA PRO A 163 -12.96 -5.56 -6.68
C PRO A 163 -13.44 -6.54 -7.76
N PRO A 164 -12.54 -7.19 -8.44
CA PRO A 164 -12.90 -8.22 -9.42
C PRO A 164 -13.55 -9.47 -8.78
N ASN A 165 -13.32 -9.73 -7.49
CA ASN A 165 -13.85 -10.88 -6.78
C ASN A 165 -13.93 -10.67 -5.27
N LEU A 166 -15.14 -10.63 -4.71
CA LEU A 166 -15.42 -10.52 -3.28
C LEU A 166 -15.61 -11.86 -2.55
N THR A 167 -15.33 -12.99 -3.21
CA THR A 167 -15.60 -14.33 -2.65
C THR A 167 -14.88 -14.56 -1.32
N HIS A 168 -13.68 -14.01 -1.15
CA HIS A 168 -12.83 -14.19 0.03
C HIS A 168 -13.00 -13.11 1.10
N TYR A 169 -13.80 -12.07 0.82
CA TYR A 169 -13.94 -10.92 1.69
C TYR A 169 -15.40 -10.70 2.11
N ASN A 170 -15.58 -10.19 3.32
CA ASN A 170 -16.76 -9.43 3.67
C ASN A 170 -16.55 -7.99 3.18
N TYR A 171 -17.61 -7.26 2.92
CA TYR A 171 -17.49 -5.92 2.39
C TYR A 171 -18.66 -5.00 2.75
N ILE A 172 -18.39 -3.72 2.70
CA ILE A 172 -19.35 -2.62 2.76
C ILE A 172 -19.12 -1.76 1.51
N ALA A 173 -20.18 -1.46 0.75
CA ALA A 173 -20.09 -0.46 -0.31
C ALA A 173 -20.04 0.94 0.31
N ILE A 174 -19.07 1.77 -0.09
CA ILE A 174 -19.02 3.17 0.34
C ILE A 174 -20.05 3.95 -0.48
N PRO A 175 -20.85 4.84 0.15
CA PRO A 175 -21.82 5.66 -0.58
C PRO A 175 -21.13 6.59 -1.61
N GLY A 176 -21.71 6.66 -2.81
CA GLY A 176 -21.19 7.49 -3.90
C GLY A 176 -20.38 6.70 -4.93
N VAL A 177 -19.82 7.44 -5.85
CA VAL A 177 -18.97 6.94 -6.94
C VAL A 177 -17.81 7.90 -7.16
N ASP A 178 -16.70 7.39 -7.63
CA ASP A 178 -15.59 8.18 -8.16
C ASP A 178 -15.75 8.31 -9.66
N SER A 179 -15.82 9.55 -10.16
CA SER A 179 -15.92 9.84 -11.60
C SER A 179 -14.53 10.04 -12.18
N TRP A 180 -14.26 9.40 -13.31
CA TRP A 180 -13.02 9.55 -14.05
C TRP A 180 -12.99 10.83 -14.87
N GLY A 181 -11.79 11.40 -14.99
CA GLY A 181 -11.52 12.55 -15.84
C GLY A 181 -10.06 12.70 -16.19
N LEU A 182 -9.79 13.77 -16.90
CA LEU A 182 -8.46 14.19 -17.29
C LEU A 182 -8.03 15.38 -16.44
N LEU A 183 -6.98 15.21 -15.66
CA LEU A 183 -6.28 16.30 -14.99
C LEU A 183 -5.21 16.86 -15.93
N MET A 184 -5.19 18.19 -16.09
CA MET A 184 -4.27 18.87 -16.97
C MET A 184 -3.96 20.27 -16.43
N ARG A 185 -3.00 20.93 -17.01
CA ARG A 185 -2.76 22.37 -16.76
C ARG A 185 -3.92 23.21 -17.29
N GLN A 186 -4.20 24.32 -16.64
CA GLN A 186 -5.27 25.25 -17.04
C GLN A 186 -5.05 25.86 -18.44
N ASP A 187 -3.79 25.96 -18.88
CA ASP A 187 -3.42 26.48 -20.21
C ASP A 187 -3.48 25.42 -21.31
N HIS A 188 -3.76 24.15 -21.00
CA HIS A 188 -3.87 23.08 -21.97
C HIS A 188 -5.07 23.30 -22.91
N PRO A 189 -4.97 23.03 -24.22
CA PRO A 189 -6.07 23.26 -25.18
C PRO A 189 -7.38 22.57 -24.79
N LEU A 190 -7.32 21.37 -24.21
CA LEU A 190 -8.50 20.63 -23.77
C LEU A 190 -9.16 21.21 -22.51
N ALA A 191 -8.51 22.11 -21.79
CA ALA A 191 -9.08 22.76 -20.61
C ALA A 191 -10.34 23.60 -20.92
N LYS A 192 -10.51 24.02 -22.16
CA LYS A 192 -11.70 24.75 -22.65
C LYS A 192 -12.92 23.88 -22.85
N LYS A 193 -12.77 22.56 -22.92
CA LYS A 193 -13.87 21.62 -23.07
C LYS A 193 -14.62 21.42 -21.76
N SER A 194 -15.90 21.04 -21.86
CA SER A 194 -16.71 20.65 -20.70
C SER A 194 -16.49 19.20 -20.29
N HIS A 195 -16.05 18.35 -21.21
CA HIS A 195 -15.79 16.92 -21.01
C HIS A 195 -14.75 16.43 -22.03
N ILE A 196 -14.18 15.27 -21.77
CA ILE A 196 -13.14 14.64 -22.58
C ILE A 196 -13.69 13.34 -23.17
N THR A 197 -13.57 13.19 -24.47
CA THR A 197 -13.90 11.95 -25.19
C THR A 197 -12.63 11.14 -25.48
N ALA A 198 -12.77 9.85 -25.82
CA ALA A 198 -11.65 9.03 -26.23
C ALA A 198 -10.87 9.60 -27.43
N ASN A 199 -11.57 10.29 -28.34
CA ASN A 199 -10.90 10.97 -29.48
C ASN A 199 -10.01 12.13 -29.05
N ASP A 200 -10.33 12.81 -27.96
CA ASP A 200 -9.54 13.93 -27.43
C ASP A 200 -8.23 13.49 -26.80
N LEU A 201 -8.14 12.22 -26.42
CA LEU A 201 -6.93 11.64 -25.87
C LEU A 201 -5.90 11.22 -26.93
N MET A 202 -6.32 11.20 -28.22
CA MET A 202 -5.41 10.81 -29.29
C MET A 202 -4.30 11.85 -29.48
N GLY A 203 -3.05 11.37 -29.46
CA GLY A 203 -1.86 12.19 -29.71
C GLY A 203 -1.41 13.08 -28.56
N ILE A 204 -2.08 13.02 -27.39
CA ILE A 204 -1.59 13.70 -26.17
C ILE A 204 -0.81 12.72 -25.28
N GLU A 205 0.12 13.26 -24.51
CA GLU A 205 0.91 12.52 -23.54
C GLU A 205 0.09 12.26 -22.28
N LEU A 206 -0.05 10.98 -21.92
CA LEU A 206 -0.88 10.53 -20.79
C LEU A 206 -0.07 9.90 -19.69
N ILE A 207 -0.49 10.16 -18.46
CA ILE A 207 -0.08 9.48 -17.22
C ILE A 207 -1.33 8.78 -16.67
N CYS A 208 -1.18 7.52 -16.26
CA CYS A 208 -2.26 6.77 -15.63
C CYS A 208 -1.68 5.69 -14.71
N SER A 209 -2.49 5.09 -13.85
CA SER A 209 -2.03 3.94 -13.07
C SER A 209 -1.95 2.68 -13.94
N ASP A 210 -0.96 1.82 -13.69
CA ASP A 210 -0.80 0.54 -14.41
C ASP A 210 -2.07 -0.35 -14.31
N GLN A 211 -2.77 -0.30 -13.17
CA GLN A 211 -4.03 -1.01 -12.98
C GLN A 211 -5.10 -0.49 -13.93
N SER A 212 -5.29 0.82 -13.99
CA SER A 212 -6.36 1.45 -14.76
C SER A 212 -6.08 1.41 -16.26
N MET A 213 -4.81 1.47 -16.68
CA MET A 213 -4.43 1.24 -18.08
C MET A 213 -4.85 -0.15 -18.59
N LYS A 214 -4.89 -1.15 -17.69
CA LYS A 214 -5.25 -2.53 -18.04
C LYS A 214 -6.73 -2.85 -17.88
N ALA A 215 -7.49 -2.08 -17.11
CA ALA A 215 -8.86 -2.39 -16.75
C ALA A 215 -9.85 -1.27 -17.09
N ASP A 216 -9.77 -0.13 -16.41
CA ASP A 216 -10.78 0.91 -16.47
C ASP A 216 -10.79 1.61 -17.83
N ILE A 217 -9.63 2.02 -18.32
CA ILE A 217 -9.52 2.78 -19.56
C ILE A 217 -9.89 1.94 -20.79
N PRO A 218 -9.44 0.67 -20.96
CA PRO A 218 -9.92 -0.18 -22.04
C PRO A 218 -11.44 -0.44 -21.99
N ARG A 219 -12.02 -0.61 -20.79
CA ARG A 219 -13.47 -0.74 -20.60
C ARG A 219 -14.21 0.49 -21.12
N TRP A 220 -13.64 1.69 -20.96
CA TRP A 220 -14.27 2.95 -21.36
C TRP A 220 -14.08 3.28 -22.84
N CYS A 221 -12.86 3.17 -23.38
CA CYS A 221 -12.57 3.62 -24.76
C CYS A 221 -12.48 2.50 -25.80
N GLY A 222 -12.62 1.21 -25.39
CA GLY A 222 -12.62 0.05 -26.27
C GLY A 222 -11.31 -0.07 -27.08
N GLU A 223 -11.43 -0.34 -28.38
CA GLU A 223 -10.29 -0.52 -29.30
C GLU A 223 -9.33 0.67 -29.38
N LYS A 224 -9.75 1.84 -28.93
CA LYS A 224 -8.88 3.03 -28.88
C LYS A 224 -7.84 2.99 -27.78
N ALA A 225 -7.97 2.09 -26.82
CA ALA A 225 -7.03 1.98 -25.69
C ALA A 225 -5.58 1.77 -26.16
N ASP A 226 -5.40 0.93 -27.18
CA ASP A 226 -4.07 0.60 -27.72
C ASP A 226 -3.39 1.77 -28.48
N ALA A 227 -4.17 2.78 -28.87
CA ALA A 227 -3.67 3.96 -29.56
C ALA A 227 -3.34 5.13 -28.61
N LEU A 228 -3.60 4.98 -27.30
CA LEU A 228 -3.29 6.00 -26.31
C LEU A 228 -1.78 6.07 -26.04
N ASN A 229 -1.25 7.30 -25.97
CA ASN A 229 0.18 7.55 -25.76
C ASN A 229 0.49 7.71 -24.25
N TYR A 230 0.77 6.62 -23.56
CA TYR A 230 1.20 6.66 -22.16
C TYR A 230 2.71 6.94 -22.07
N VAL A 231 3.06 8.10 -21.52
CA VAL A 231 4.46 8.52 -21.30
C VAL A 231 4.95 8.19 -19.89
N GLY A 232 4.04 7.83 -18.98
CA GLY A 232 4.38 7.46 -17.61
C GLY A 232 3.26 6.78 -16.87
N SER A 233 3.61 6.13 -15.76
CA SER A 233 2.63 5.59 -14.81
C SER A 233 2.87 6.13 -13.40
N ALA A 234 1.76 6.30 -12.65
CA ALA A 234 1.79 6.68 -11.25
C ALA A 234 0.75 5.85 -10.50
N ASN A 235 1.18 5.11 -9.50
CA ASN A 235 0.29 4.27 -8.68
C ASN A 235 -0.52 5.08 -7.65
N LEU A 236 -0.02 6.27 -7.27
CA LEU A 236 -0.67 7.21 -6.38
C LEU A 236 -0.78 8.57 -7.05
N PHE A 237 -1.86 9.27 -6.74
CA PHE A 237 -2.27 10.49 -7.42
C PHE A 237 -1.28 11.65 -7.21
N TYR A 238 -0.87 11.91 -5.96
CA TYR A 238 -0.13 13.14 -5.62
C TYR A 238 1.11 13.35 -6.50
N ASN A 239 1.97 12.33 -6.59
CA ASN A 239 3.18 12.45 -7.42
C ASN A 239 2.84 12.67 -8.90
N GLY A 240 1.84 11.94 -9.44
CA GLY A 240 1.39 12.12 -10.81
C GLY A 240 0.90 13.55 -11.09
N SER A 241 0.14 14.15 -10.16
CA SER A 241 -0.34 15.52 -10.29
C SER A 241 0.77 16.58 -10.33
N VAL A 242 1.87 16.36 -9.59
CA VAL A 242 3.06 17.21 -9.66
C VAL A 242 3.69 17.17 -11.07
N PHE A 243 3.81 15.99 -11.66
CA PHE A 243 4.33 15.85 -13.03
C PHE A 243 3.44 16.55 -14.06
N VAL A 244 2.10 16.46 -13.90
CA VAL A 244 1.16 17.20 -14.75
C VAL A 244 1.35 18.72 -14.59
N LYS A 245 1.54 19.21 -13.37
CA LYS A 245 1.77 20.63 -13.08
C LYS A 245 3.03 21.16 -13.77
N GLU A 246 4.09 20.34 -13.83
CA GLU A 246 5.35 20.67 -14.50
C GLU A 246 5.29 20.47 -16.03
N GLY A 247 4.13 20.05 -16.57
CA GLY A 247 3.91 19.94 -18.01
C GLY A 247 4.35 18.61 -18.65
N LEU A 248 4.52 17.57 -17.86
CA LEU A 248 4.93 16.22 -18.32
C LEU A 248 3.72 15.35 -18.71
N GLY A 249 2.73 15.93 -19.39
CA GLY A 249 1.55 15.24 -19.87
C GLY A 249 0.27 15.55 -19.08
N CYS A 250 -0.79 14.81 -19.36
CA CYS A 250 -2.09 14.90 -18.67
C CYS A 250 -2.34 13.59 -17.92
N MET A 251 -3.05 13.62 -16.79
CA MET A 251 -3.29 12.43 -15.99
C MET A 251 -4.76 12.00 -16.03
N LEU A 252 -4.99 10.74 -16.39
CA LEU A 252 -6.29 10.08 -16.19
C LEU A 252 -6.42 9.66 -14.73
N THR A 253 -7.43 10.19 -14.03
CA THR A 253 -7.60 10.01 -12.60
C THR A 253 -9.05 10.27 -12.17
N PHE A 254 -9.34 10.05 -10.88
CA PHE A 254 -10.61 10.41 -10.27
C PHE A 254 -10.72 11.91 -10.01
N ASP A 255 -11.95 12.41 -10.01
CA ASP A 255 -12.29 13.76 -9.57
C ASP A 255 -12.01 13.95 -8.06
N HIS A 256 -11.89 15.19 -7.64
CA HIS A 256 -11.69 15.58 -6.23
C HIS A 256 -10.37 15.11 -5.58
N LEU A 257 -9.43 14.53 -6.33
CA LEU A 257 -8.11 14.20 -5.81
C LEU A 257 -7.13 15.39 -5.90
N ALA A 258 -7.31 16.27 -6.90
CA ALA A 258 -6.50 17.46 -7.08
C ALA A 258 -7.18 18.71 -6.50
N ASP A 259 -6.34 19.66 -6.05
CA ASP A 259 -6.76 21.04 -5.98
C ASP A 259 -6.84 21.61 -7.42
N THR A 260 -8.06 21.90 -7.86
CA THR A 260 -8.36 22.51 -9.17
C THR A 260 -8.87 23.94 -9.03
N SER A 261 -8.58 24.60 -7.89
CA SER A 261 -8.84 26.02 -7.70
C SER A 261 -8.10 26.88 -8.72
N THR A 262 -8.52 28.12 -8.89
CA THR A 262 -7.96 29.03 -9.90
C THR A 262 -6.45 29.21 -9.75
N ASP A 263 -5.95 29.18 -8.52
CA ASP A 263 -4.54 29.43 -8.21
C ASP A 263 -3.68 28.15 -8.30
N SER A 264 -4.28 26.96 -8.43
CA SER A 264 -3.55 25.70 -8.48
C SER A 264 -2.75 25.51 -9.77
N GLY A 265 -3.17 26.16 -10.87
CA GLY A 265 -2.65 25.98 -12.22
C GLY A 265 -3.12 24.70 -12.91
N LEU A 266 -3.95 23.91 -12.23
CA LEU A 266 -4.52 22.65 -12.73
C LEU A 266 -6.03 22.77 -12.95
N CYS A 267 -6.54 21.99 -13.89
CA CYS A 267 -7.98 21.79 -14.07
C CYS A 267 -8.30 20.34 -14.37
N PHE A 268 -9.53 19.95 -14.03
CA PHE A 268 -10.06 18.61 -14.26
C PHE A 268 -11.25 18.70 -15.25
N ARG A 269 -11.36 17.72 -16.15
CA ARG A 269 -12.52 17.57 -17.03
C ARG A 269 -12.98 16.12 -17.02
N PRO A 270 -14.29 15.87 -16.76
CA PRO A 270 -14.83 14.52 -16.69
C PRO A 270 -14.76 13.83 -18.05
N LEU A 271 -14.66 12.51 -18.05
CA LEU A 271 -14.74 11.68 -19.24
C LEU A 271 -16.19 11.61 -19.77
N TYR A 272 -16.34 11.50 -21.08
CA TYR A 272 -17.61 11.23 -21.73
C TYR A 272 -17.46 10.16 -22.84
N PRO A 273 -18.25 9.08 -22.83
CA PRO A 273 -19.28 8.73 -21.82
C PRO A 273 -18.72 8.66 -20.42
N VAL A 274 -19.56 8.89 -19.41
CA VAL A 274 -19.14 8.88 -18.02
C VAL A 274 -18.56 7.51 -17.65
N LEU A 275 -17.39 7.53 -17.03
CA LEU A 275 -16.77 6.36 -16.42
C LEU A 275 -16.73 6.57 -14.91
N GLU A 276 -17.31 5.65 -14.17
CA GLU A 276 -17.40 5.70 -12.72
C GLU A 276 -16.96 4.39 -12.08
N ASN A 277 -16.43 4.47 -10.88
CA ASN A 277 -16.10 3.32 -10.06
C ASN A 277 -16.71 3.46 -8.67
N LYS A 278 -17.12 2.33 -8.09
CA LYS A 278 -17.53 2.22 -6.68
C LYS A 278 -16.34 1.88 -5.81
N MET A 279 -16.43 2.27 -4.54
CA MET A 279 -15.46 1.94 -3.52
C MET A 279 -16.05 0.98 -2.49
N TYR A 280 -15.23 0.13 -1.94
CA TYR A 280 -15.62 -0.85 -0.94
C TYR A 280 -14.62 -0.86 0.21
N ILE A 281 -15.13 -0.99 1.44
CA ILE A 281 -14.33 -1.40 2.58
C ILE A 281 -14.43 -2.91 2.64
N ILE A 282 -13.29 -3.61 2.62
CA ILE A 282 -13.23 -5.07 2.66
C ILE A 282 -12.41 -5.55 3.86
N TRP A 283 -12.73 -6.74 4.36
CA TRP A 283 -11.92 -7.51 5.32
C TRP A 283 -12.06 -8.99 5.06
N LYS A 284 -11.06 -9.78 5.47
CA LYS A 284 -11.07 -11.22 5.19
C LYS A 284 -12.19 -11.93 5.92
N LYS A 285 -12.84 -12.89 5.27
CA LYS A 285 -13.71 -13.86 5.95
C LYS A 285 -12.86 -14.65 6.96
N TYR A 286 -13.44 -14.89 8.14
CA TYR A 286 -12.79 -15.68 9.21
C TYR A 286 -11.51 -15.04 9.82
N GLN A 287 -11.27 -13.75 9.59
CA GLN A 287 -10.18 -13.03 10.25
C GLN A 287 -10.50 -12.89 11.74
N VAL A 288 -9.48 -13.13 12.58
CA VAL A 288 -9.56 -12.80 14.01
C VAL A 288 -9.12 -11.33 14.15
N PHE A 289 -9.99 -10.53 14.77
CA PHE A 289 -9.74 -9.11 14.98
C PHE A 289 -9.34 -8.84 16.43
N THR A 290 -8.61 -7.75 16.64
CA THR A 290 -8.54 -7.14 17.97
C THR A 290 -9.92 -6.61 18.35
N PRO A 291 -10.26 -6.53 19.65
CA PRO A 291 -11.56 -6.02 20.09
C PRO A 291 -11.90 -4.63 19.52
N ILE A 292 -10.90 -3.74 19.39
CA ILE A 292 -11.10 -2.39 18.84
C ILE A 292 -11.35 -2.40 17.33
N ALA A 293 -10.69 -3.28 16.58
CA ALA A 293 -10.91 -3.42 15.14
C ALA A 293 -12.30 -4.02 14.86
N GLU A 294 -12.74 -5.01 15.65
CA GLU A 294 -14.08 -5.59 15.55
C GLU A 294 -15.17 -4.55 15.81
N LEU A 295 -15.04 -3.75 16.87
CA LEU A 295 -15.97 -2.67 17.18
C LEU A 295 -16.01 -1.60 16.08
N LEU A 296 -14.88 -1.26 15.48
CA LEU A 296 -14.85 -0.32 14.36
C LEU A 296 -15.59 -0.88 13.13
N ILE A 297 -15.41 -2.17 12.82
CA ILE A 297 -16.14 -2.83 11.74
C ILE A 297 -17.65 -2.81 12.00
N GLN A 298 -18.07 -3.07 13.24
CA GLN A 298 -19.49 -2.97 13.63
C GLN A 298 -20.03 -1.55 13.43
N ALA A 299 -19.30 -0.52 13.86
CA ALA A 299 -19.67 0.88 13.64
C ALA A 299 -19.79 1.25 12.15
N LEU A 300 -18.91 0.67 11.30
CA LEU A 300 -18.98 0.84 9.85
C LEU A 300 -20.23 0.17 9.26
N LEU A 301 -20.59 -1.03 9.72
CA LEU A 301 -21.78 -1.76 9.30
C LEU A 301 -23.07 -1.02 9.69
N GLU A 302 -23.16 -0.50 10.91
CA GLU A 302 -24.30 0.29 11.39
C GLU A 302 -24.53 1.56 10.58
N LYS A 303 -23.47 2.19 10.10
CA LYS A 303 -23.55 3.44 9.29
C LYS A 303 -23.85 3.18 7.81
N ALA A 304 -23.63 1.96 7.34
CA ALA A 304 -23.86 1.56 5.95
C ALA A 304 -25.28 1.03 5.69
N GLY A 305 -26.01 0.61 6.74
CA GLY A 305 -27.41 0.16 6.68
C GLY A 305 -28.38 1.30 6.89
#